data_7d9b8c0748c6053a52966bf3c9369f3f
#
_entry.id   7d9b8c0748c6053a52966bf3c9369f3f
#
_cell.length_a   1.000
_cell.length_b   1.000
_cell.length_c   1.000
_cell.angle_alpha   90.00
_cell.angle_beta   90.00
_cell.angle_gamma   90.00
#
_symmetry.space_group_name_H-M   'P 1'
#
loop_
_entity.id
_entity.type
_entity.pdbx_description
1 polymer ?
#
loop_
_entity_poly.entity_id
_entity_poly.type
_entity_poly.pdbx_seq_one_letter_code
_entity_poly.pdbx_strand_id
1 'polypeptide(L)'
;MVLEEQNTLIRCTAVWLVATMLWLTGCKDELGTTHARETDPDSVPTMVSHQVQTIVSDNGTTRYRITTPLWLMYEQARDPHWVFPRGVVAQELDDNMQEVSTIRCDSAYYDKNTQHWSLMRNVRITNADGDVVLTDELFWDQSTHELYSEKSFIHVEKQGRVIEGYGYRSNEKFTTYELQRVEAIFPIDENKMPHP
;
A
#
# COMPACT_ATOMS: atom_id res chain seq x y z
N MET A 1 55.25 -62.84 7.25
CA MET A 1 54.40 -62.14 8.26
C MET A 1 54.22 -60.68 7.98
N VAL A 2 55.18 -59.93 7.44
CA VAL A 2 55.07 -58.49 7.15
C VAL A 2 54.29 -58.23 5.86
N LEU A 3 54.24 -59.07 4.89
CA LEU A 3 53.56 -58.89 3.59
C LEU A 3 52.04 -59.14 3.65
N GLU A 4 51.57 -59.88 4.64
CA GLU A 4 50.10 -60.09 4.82
C GLU A 4 49.40 -58.92 5.49
N GLU A 5 50.06 -58.27 6.41
CA GLU A 5 49.53 -57.09 7.07
C GLU A 5 49.37 -55.88 6.13
N GLN A 6 50.34 -55.71 5.22
CA GLN A 6 50.26 -54.65 4.22
C GLN A 6 49.07 -54.83 3.25
N ASN A 7 48.80 -56.09 2.85
CA ASN A 7 47.65 -56.36 1.98
C ASN A 7 46.31 -56.16 2.65
N THR A 8 46.23 -56.37 3.96
CA THR A 8 45.03 -56.14 4.73
C THR A 8 44.74 -54.63 4.90
N LEU A 9 45.77 -53.83 5.17
CA LEU A 9 45.68 -52.40 5.25
C LEU A 9 45.25 -51.77 3.91
N ILE A 10 45.81 -52.20 2.80
CA ILE A 10 45.45 -51.72 1.45
C ILE A 10 44.01 -52.07 1.11
N ARG A 11 43.52 -53.25 1.50
CA ARG A 11 42.13 -53.66 1.30
C ARG A 11 41.16 -52.85 2.15
N CYS A 12 41.51 -52.58 3.41
CA CYS A 12 40.68 -51.73 4.29
C CYS A 12 40.63 -50.30 3.79
N THR A 13 41.72 -49.69 3.34
CA THR A 13 41.73 -48.33 2.80
C THR A 13 40.97 -48.23 1.48
N ALA A 14 41.05 -49.23 0.62
CA ALA A 14 40.30 -49.30 -0.63
C ALA A 14 38.76 -49.38 -0.38
N VAL A 15 38.33 -50.18 0.60
CA VAL A 15 36.94 -50.30 0.98
C VAL A 15 36.41 -48.98 1.58
N TRP A 16 37.21 -48.30 2.38
CA TRP A 16 36.82 -46.96 2.92
C TRP A 16 36.72 -45.91 1.83
N LEU A 17 37.60 -45.90 0.85
CA LEU A 17 37.55 -44.98 -0.29
C LEU A 17 36.33 -45.24 -1.18
N VAL A 18 35.96 -46.49 -1.40
CA VAL A 18 34.75 -46.84 -2.16
C VAL A 18 33.49 -46.46 -1.38
N ALA A 19 33.47 -46.67 -0.06
CA ALA A 19 32.36 -46.31 0.78
C ALA A 19 32.14 -44.77 0.83
N THR A 20 33.22 -43.98 0.88
CA THR A 20 33.12 -42.50 0.84
C THR A 20 32.69 -42.00 -0.55
N MET A 21 33.03 -42.69 -1.63
CA MET A 21 32.60 -42.32 -2.97
C MET A 21 31.11 -42.58 -3.23
N LEU A 22 30.49 -43.54 -2.53
CA LEU A 22 29.05 -43.80 -2.61
C LEU A 22 28.20 -42.75 -1.88
N TRP A 23 28.79 -42.03 -0.96
CA TRP A 23 28.07 -40.97 -0.24
C TRP A 23 28.01 -39.65 -1.02
N LEU A 24 28.74 -39.54 -2.14
CA LEU A 24 28.77 -38.37 -3.01
C LEU A 24 27.80 -38.44 -4.19
N THR A 25 27.03 -39.51 -4.34
CA THR A 25 25.90 -39.53 -5.25
C THR A 25 24.73 -38.80 -4.62
N GLY A 26 24.90 -37.48 -4.48
CA GLY A 26 23.83 -36.57 -4.13
C GLY A 26 22.70 -36.69 -5.14
N CYS A 27 21.49 -36.72 -4.66
CA CYS A 27 20.28 -36.67 -5.45
C CYS A 27 20.45 -35.68 -6.60
N LYS A 28 20.41 -36.17 -7.83
CA LYS A 28 19.94 -35.36 -8.94
C LYS A 28 18.45 -35.22 -8.69
N ASP A 29 18.05 -34.10 -8.07
CA ASP A 29 16.74 -33.62 -8.32
C ASP A 29 16.64 -33.48 -9.85
N GLU A 30 15.86 -34.35 -10.48
CA GLU A 30 15.25 -34.02 -11.74
C GLU A 30 14.40 -32.77 -11.38
N LEU A 31 15.00 -31.59 -11.60
CA LEU A 31 14.20 -30.39 -11.87
C LEU A 31 13.36 -30.80 -13.09
N GLY A 32 12.19 -31.37 -12.80
CA GLY A 32 11.13 -31.39 -13.78
C GLY A 32 11.13 -29.98 -14.34
N THR A 33 11.29 -29.88 -15.64
CA THR A 33 11.03 -28.65 -16.37
C THR A 33 9.55 -28.34 -16.13
N THR A 34 9.27 -27.81 -14.95
CA THR A 34 8.11 -26.98 -14.74
C THR A 34 8.36 -25.88 -15.76
N HIS A 35 7.71 -25.99 -16.91
CA HIS A 35 7.54 -24.84 -17.77
C HIS A 35 7.00 -23.77 -16.83
N ALA A 36 7.90 -22.89 -16.39
CA ALA A 36 7.49 -21.69 -15.71
C ALA A 36 6.52 -21.06 -16.71
N ARG A 37 5.23 -21.18 -16.39
CA ARG A 37 4.19 -20.53 -17.15
C ARG A 37 4.65 -19.09 -17.12
N GLU A 38 5.02 -18.57 -18.28
CA GLU A 38 5.44 -17.18 -18.42
C GLU A 38 4.26 -16.36 -17.94
N THR A 39 4.25 -16.09 -16.64
CA THR A 39 3.16 -15.39 -15.98
C THR A 39 3.41 -13.93 -16.32
N ASP A 40 2.51 -13.34 -17.06
CA ASP A 40 2.56 -11.93 -17.38
C ASP A 40 2.74 -11.13 -16.07
N PRO A 41 3.86 -10.43 -15.88
CA PRO A 41 4.15 -9.68 -14.67
C PRO A 41 3.13 -8.56 -14.39
N ASP A 42 2.35 -8.15 -15.40
CA ASP A 42 1.27 -7.17 -15.26
C ASP A 42 0.03 -7.80 -14.62
N SER A 43 -0.10 -9.14 -14.62
CA SER A 43 -1.30 -9.84 -14.14
C SER A 43 -1.19 -10.44 -12.74
N VAL A 44 0.03 -10.55 -12.19
CA VAL A 44 0.28 -11.18 -10.88
C VAL A 44 1.04 -10.25 -9.95
N PRO A 45 0.51 -9.96 -8.76
CA PRO A 45 1.21 -9.14 -7.81
C PRO A 45 2.53 -9.79 -7.37
N THR A 46 3.58 -9.01 -7.30
CA THR A 46 4.89 -9.42 -6.76
C THR A 46 4.80 -9.74 -5.27
N MET A 47 3.91 -9.02 -4.57
CA MET A 47 3.65 -9.23 -3.15
C MET A 47 2.18 -8.99 -2.83
N VAL A 48 1.63 -9.85 -1.96
CA VAL A 48 0.29 -9.74 -1.39
C VAL A 48 0.41 -9.65 0.12
N SER A 49 -0.06 -8.58 0.72
CA SER A 49 -0.01 -8.38 2.17
C SER A 49 -1.40 -8.17 2.74
N HIS A 50 -1.70 -8.85 3.84
CA HIS A 50 -2.99 -8.80 4.52
C HIS A 50 -2.86 -8.08 5.86
N GLN A 51 -3.90 -7.33 6.25
CA GLN A 51 -3.99 -6.63 7.54
C GLN A 51 -2.74 -5.77 7.82
N VAL A 52 -2.41 -4.91 6.87
CA VAL A 52 -1.19 -4.08 6.91
C VAL A 52 -1.45 -2.82 7.71
N GLN A 53 -0.53 -2.51 8.60
CA GLN A 53 -0.32 -1.18 9.14
C GLN A 53 1.14 -0.81 8.92
N THR A 54 1.39 0.27 8.23
CA THR A 54 2.74 0.75 7.93
C THR A 54 2.88 2.24 8.19
N ILE A 55 4.11 2.65 8.45
CA ILE A 55 4.48 4.05 8.63
C ILE A 55 5.34 4.47 7.44
N VAL A 56 4.96 5.56 6.82
CA VAL A 56 5.71 6.19 5.73
C VAL A 56 6.44 7.40 6.28
N SER A 57 7.75 7.41 6.08
CA SER A 57 8.61 8.52 6.49
C SER A 57 9.16 9.23 5.26
N ASP A 58 9.21 10.54 5.33
CA ASP A 58 9.87 11.39 4.34
C ASP A 58 11.02 12.12 5.02
N ASN A 59 12.22 12.03 4.41
CA ASN A 59 13.46 12.63 4.93
C ASN A 59 13.74 12.34 6.42
N GLY A 60 13.39 11.13 6.89
CA GLY A 60 13.58 10.70 8.28
C GLY A 60 12.51 11.19 9.25
N THR A 61 11.53 11.95 8.81
CA THR A 61 10.36 12.35 9.61
C THR A 61 9.19 11.47 9.26
N THR A 62 8.55 10.86 10.26
CA THR A 62 7.31 10.10 10.06
C THR A 62 6.21 11.05 9.63
N ARG A 63 5.60 10.75 8.48
CA ARG A 63 4.54 11.60 7.89
C ARG A 63 3.19 10.94 7.93
N TYR A 64 3.11 9.67 7.54
CA TYR A 64 1.82 8.99 7.35
C TYR A 64 1.81 7.62 7.99
N ARG A 65 0.64 7.25 8.55
CA ARG A 65 0.29 5.88 8.92
C ARG A 65 -0.75 5.39 7.93
N ILE A 66 -0.45 4.29 7.23
CA ILE A 66 -1.35 3.66 6.28
C ILE A 66 -1.84 2.34 6.86
N THR A 67 -3.16 2.16 6.88
CA THR A 67 -3.81 0.91 7.31
C THR A 67 -4.70 0.39 6.20
N THR A 68 -4.56 -0.89 5.84
CA THR A 68 -5.36 -1.53 4.80
C THR A 68 -5.57 -3.02 5.09
N PRO A 69 -6.75 -3.58 4.77
CA PRO A 69 -6.97 -5.02 4.87
C PRO A 69 -6.22 -5.83 3.82
N LEU A 70 -5.94 -5.26 2.66
CA LEU A 70 -5.27 -5.95 1.55
C LEU A 70 -4.47 -4.96 0.71
N TRP A 71 -3.18 -5.29 0.53
CA TRP A 71 -2.25 -4.55 -0.31
C TRP A 71 -1.64 -5.48 -1.35
N LEU A 72 -1.85 -5.17 -2.61
CA LEU A 72 -1.27 -5.86 -3.76
C LEU A 72 -0.19 -4.97 -4.37
N MET A 73 1.02 -5.49 -4.49
CA MET A 73 2.15 -4.77 -5.08
C MET A 73 2.56 -5.40 -6.40
N TYR A 74 2.62 -4.61 -7.46
CA TYR A 74 3.03 -5.02 -8.81
C TYR A 74 4.35 -4.35 -9.17
N GLU A 75 5.43 -4.74 -8.46
CA GLU A 75 6.75 -4.11 -8.60
C GLU A 75 7.46 -4.48 -9.91
N GLN A 76 7.11 -5.61 -10.50
CA GLN A 76 7.68 -6.11 -11.75
C GLN A 76 6.78 -5.88 -12.96
N ALA A 77 5.64 -5.24 -12.76
CA ALA A 77 4.79 -4.81 -13.86
C ALA A 77 5.49 -3.77 -14.73
N ARG A 78 5.06 -3.66 -15.98
CA ARG A 78 5.56 -2.66 -16.93
C ARG A 78 5.41 -1.25 -16.37
N ASP A 79 4.28 -1.01 -15.69
CA ASP A 79 3.99 0.20 -14.92
C ASP A 79 3.87 -0.20 -13.44
N PRO A 80 4.93 -0.08 -12.63
CA PRO A 80 4.91 -0.47 -11.22
C PRO A 80 3.87 0.30 -10.43
N HIS A 81 2.99 -0.44 -9.73
CA HIS A 81 1.87 0.17 -9.02
C HIS A 81 1.45 -0.65 -7.79
N TRP A 82 0.64 -0.03 -6.95
CA TRP A 82 0.01 -0.67 -5.80
C TRP A 82 -1.51 -0.57 -5.89
N VAL A 83 -2.18 -1.62 -5.44
CA VAL A 83 -3.65 -1.69 -5.43
C VAL A 83 -4.13 -2.03 -4.02
N PHE A 84 -5.13 -1.28 -3.57
CA PHE A 84 -5.79 -1.45 -2.27
C PHE A 84 -7.28 -1.74 -2.51
N PRO A 85 -7.66 -2.98 -2.86
CA PRO A 85 -9.01 -3.28 -3.35
C PRO A 85 -10.07 -3.32 -2.25
N ARG A 86 -9.65 -3.31 -0.97
CA ARG A 86 -10.52 -3.39 0.21
C ARG A 86 -10.44 -2.14 1.09
N GLY A 87 -10.08 -1.03 0.50
CA GLY A 87 -9.96 0.25 1.16
C GLY A 87 -8.61 0.52 1.82
N VAL A 88 -8.43 1.77 2.13
CA VAL A 88 -7.26 2.30 2.84
C VAL A 88 -7.68 3.42 3.79
N VAL A 89 -6.99 3.49 4.90
CA VAL A 89 -7.01 4.63 5.82
C VAL A 89 -5.59 5.18 5.88
N ALA A 90 -5.41 6.42 5.46
CA ALA A 90 -4.16 7.16 5.57
C ALA A 90 -4.34 8.28 6.60
N GLN A 91 -3.47 8.31 7.59
CA GLN A 91 -3.45 9.29 8.67
C GLN A 91 -2.17 10.10 8.57
N GLU A 92 -2.27 11.40 8.41
CA GLU A 92 -1.13 12.30 8.57
C GLU A 92 -0.80 12.45 10.05
N LEU A 93 0.49 12.43 10.37
CA LEU A 93 0.98 12.54 11.74
C LEU A 93 1.85 13.78 11.89
N ASP A 94 1.73 14.45 13.03
CA ASP A 94 2.64 15.52 13.43
C ASP A 94 3.96 14.98 14.01
N ASP A 95 4.85 15.87 14.40
CA ASP A 95 6.15 15.51 14.97
C ASP A 95 6.03 14.78 16.33
N ASN A 96 4.86 14.83 16.98
CA ASN A 96 4.55 14.12 18.21
C ASN A 96 3.79 12.81 17.95
N MET A 97 3.70 12.36 16.68
CA MET A 97 2.95 11.18 16.25
C MET A 97 1.43 11.28 16.50
N GLN A 98 0.91 12.49 16.66
CA GLN A 98 -0.52 12.74 16.78
C GLN A 98 -1.14 12.87 15.39
N GLU A 99 -2.34 12.32 15.25
CA GLU A 99 -3.11 12.40 14.01
C GLU A 99 -3.61 13.83 13.79
N VAL A 100 -3.27 14.40 12.63
CA VAL A 100 -3.71 15.77 12.22
C VAL A 100 -4.72 15.72 11.10
N SER A 101 -4.63 14.74 10.20
CA SER A 101 -5.63 14.55 9.17
C SER A 101 -5.82 13.06 8.86
N THR A 102 -6.99 12.71 8.31
CA THR A 102 -7.29 11.33 7.91
C THR A 102 -8.01 11.31 6.58
N ILE A 103 -7.55 10.45 5.68
CA ILE A 103 -8.24 10.08 4.45
C ILE A 103 -8.68 8.63 4.55
N ARG A 104 -9.93 8.34 4.14
CA ARG A 104 -10.47 6.98 4.06
C ARG A 104 -11.22 6.80 2.75
N CYS A 105 -11.09 5.62 2.15
CA CYS A 105 -11.83 5.23 0.94
C CYS A 105 -12.02 3.72 0.86
N ASP A 106 -12.89 3.25 -0.04
CA ASP A 106 -13.18 1.82 -0.23
C ASP A 106 -12.16 1.13 -1.13
N SER A 107 -11.46 1.86 -1.98
CA SER A 107 -10.34 1.33 -2.77
C SER A 107 -9.38 2.43 -3.17
N ALA A 108 -8.12 2.06 -3.38
CA ALA A 108 -7.11 2.98 -3.86
C ALA A 108 -6.14 2.30 -4.84
N TYR A 109 -5.56 3.12 -5.69
CA TYR A 109 -4.51 2.78 -6.62
C TYR A 109 -3.39 3.81 -6.51
N TYR A 110 -2.14 3.35 -6.54
CA TYR A 110 -0.96 4.21 -6.52
C TYR A 110 -0.05 3.87 -7.69
N ASP A 111 0.19 4.84 -8.55
CA ASP A 111 1.16 4.77 -9.63
C ASP A 111 2.52 5.25 -9.13
N LYS A 112 3.53 4.36 -9.18
CA LYS A 112 4.87 4.67 -8.69
C LYS A 112 5.67 5.57 -9.64
N ASN A 113 5.38 5.51 -10.94
CA ASN A 113 6.10 6.30 -11.94
C ASN A 113 5.70 7.78 -11.85
N THR A 114 4.41 8.04 -11.66
CA THR A 114 3.85 9.39 -11.59
C THR A 114 3.68 9.90 -10.16
N GLN A 115 3.86 9.03 -9.15
CA GLN A 115 3.60 9.34 -7.75
C GLN A 115 2.16 9.81 -7.49
N HIS A 116 1.21 9.21 -8.22
CA HIS A 116 -0.18 9.61 -8.23
C HIS A 116 -1.06 8.58 -7.52
N TRP A 117 -1.87 9.04 -6.58
CA TRP A 117 -2.88 8.25 -5.91
C TRP A 117 -4.25 8.50 -6.52
N SER A 118 -5.00 7.45 -6.72
CA SER A 118 -6.42 7.47 -7.07
C SER A 118 -7.21 6.81 -5.96
N LEU A 119 -8.01 7.57 -5.24
CA LEU A 119 -8.84 7.13 -4.12
C LEU A 119 -10.28 7.10 -4.58
N MET A 120 -10.95 5.95 -4.44
CA MET A 120 -12.24 5.71 -5.07
C MET A 120 -13.26 5.16 -4.08
N ARG A 121 -14.48 5.62 -4.24
CA ARG A 121 -15.70 5.28 -3.51
C ARG A 121 -15.65 5.67 -2.03
N ASN A 122 -16.68 6.32 -1.59
CA ASN A 122 -16.85 6.74 -0.18
C ASN A 122 -15.62 7.44 0.39
N VAL A 123 -15.00 8.31 -0.41
CA VAL A 123 -13.81 9.06 0.03
C VAL A 123 -14.26 10.06 1.10
N ARG A 124 -13.65 9.95 2.27
CA ARG A 124 -13.86 10.84 3.40
C ARG A 124 -12.52 11.38 3.88
N ILE A 125 -12.44 12.70 3.90
CA ILE A 125 -11.29 13.44 4.43
C ILE A 125 -11.75 14.10 5.73
N THR A 126 -10.91 14.06 6.75
CA THR A 126 -11.09 14.86 7.97
C THR A 126 -9.79 15.60 8.21
N ASN A 127 -9.83 16.93 8.30
CA ASN A 127 -8.65 17.75 8.54
C ASN A 127 -8.42 18.02 10.04
N ALA A 128 -7.31 18.70 10.35
CA ALA A 128 -6.94 19.04 11.72
C ALA A 128 -7.98 19.92 12.45
N ASP A 129 -8.72 20.74 11.70
CA ASP A 129 -9.75 21.63 12.24
C ASP A 129 -11.05 20.87 12.53
N GLY A 130 -11.19 19.65 12.03
CA GLY A 130 -12.37 18.81 12.17
C GLY A 130 -13.39 19.00 11.05
N ASP A 131 -13.02 19.69 9.96
CA ASP A 131 -13.84 19.75 8.77
C ASP A 131 -13.82 18.40 8.05
N VAL A 132 -14.91 18.10 7.36
CA VAL A 132 -15.06 16.83 6.63
C VAL A 132 -15.39 17.11 5.18
N VAL A 133 -14.66 16.46 4.26
CA VAL A 133 -14.99 16.43 2.84
C VAL A 133 -15.38 15.01 2.44
N LEU A 134 -16.51 14.90 1.75
CA LEU A 134 -17.03 13.65 1.20
C LEU A 134 -17.07 13.76 -0.33
N THR A 135 -16.56 12.75 -1.02
CA THR A 135 -16.62 12.65 -2.48
C THR A 135 -16.52 11.18 -2.90
N ASP A 136 -16.86 10.87 -4.13
CA ASP A 136 -16.72 9.51 -4.66
C ASP A 136 -15.34 9.23 -5.25
N GLU A 137 -14.57 10.27 -5.52
CA GLU A 137 -13.22 10.12 -6.08
C GLU A 137 -12.33 11.27 -5.59
N LEU A 138 -11.07 10.95 -5.33
CA LEU A 138 -10.06 11.93 -4.99
C LEU A 138 -8.74 11.50 -5.60
N PHE A 139 -8.06 12.41 -6.25
CA PHE A 139 -6.71 12.25 -6.75
C PHE A 139 -5.73 13.02 -5.87
N TRP A 140 -4.59 12.41 -5.59
CA TRP A 140 -3.49 13.05 -4.89
C TRP A 140 -2.23 12.92 -5.72
N ASP A 141 -1.71 14.03 -6.18
CA ASP A 141 -0.44 14.16 -6.84
C ASP A 141 0.64 14.57 -5.83
N GLN A 142 1.49 13.62 -5.46
CA GLN A 142 2.55 13.86 -4.48
C GLN A 142 3.65 14.79 -5.03
N SER A 143 3.81 14.88 -6.36
CA SER A 143 4.84 15.73 -6.98
C SER A 143 4.48 17.22 -6.91
N THR A 144 3.20 17.55 -6.99
CA THR A 144 2.67 18.90 -6.88
C THR A 144 2.12 19.24 -5.51
N HIS A 145 2.00 18.24 -4.60
CA HIS A 145 1.39 18.37 -3.29
C HIS A 145 -0.08 18.81 -3.33
N GLU A 146 -0.79 18.40 -4.38
CA GLU A 146 -2.20 18.75 -4.60
C GLU A 146 -3.13 17.54 -4.48
N LEU A 147 -4.29 17.78 -3.88
CA LEU A 147 -5.43 16.87 -3.92
C LEU A 147 -6.54 17.52 -4.74
N TYR A 148 -7.19 16.72 -5.58
CA TYR A 148 -8.29 17.22 -6.39
C TYR A 148 -9.33 16.15 -6.71
N SER A 149 -10.55 16.61 -6.97
CA SER A 149 -11.67 15.81 -7.48
C SER A 149 -12.44 16.62 -8.51
N GLU A 150 -12.83 15.98 -9.59
CA GLU A 150 -13.75 16.55 -10.59
C GLU A 150 -15.22 16.17 -10.33
N LYS A 151 -15.48 15.36 -9.30
CA LYS A 151 -16.82 14.88 -8.93
C LYS A 151 -17.51 15.85 -7.97
N SER A 152 -18.74 15.48 -7.64
CA SER A 152 -19.47 16.12 -6.57
C SER A 152 -18.74 15.95 -5.22
N PHE A 153 -18.83 16.97 -4.40
CA PHE A 153 -18.33 16.95 -3.04
C PHE A 153 -19.37 17.52 -2.07
N ILE A 154 -19.26 17.09 -0.81
CA ILE A 154 -19.93 17.69 0.34
C ILE A 154 -18.85 18.09 1.32
N HIS A 155 -18.72 19.37 1.61
CA HIS A 155 -17.80 19.89 2.61
C HIS A 155 -18.60 20.33 3.82
N VAL A 156 -18.34 19.69 4.95
CA VAL A 156 -18.96 19.98 6.25
C VAL A 156 -17.92 20.64 7.13
N GLU A 157 -18.08 21.92 7.40
CA GLU A 157 -17.22 22.63 8.33
C GLU A 157 -17.58 22.26 9.79
N LYS A 158 -16.59 22.24 10.65
CA LYS A 158 -16.76 21.96 12.09
C LYS A 158 -17.83 22.83 12.74
N GLN A 159 -17.98 24.07 12.26
CA GLN A 159 -18.99 25.03 12.76
C GLN A 159 -20.41 24.74 12.24
N GLY A 160 -20.56 23.66 11.44
CA GLY A 160 -21.84 23.20 10.98
C GLY A 160 -22.30 23.78 9.64
N ARG A 161 -21.48 24.53 8.92
CA ARG A 161 -21.80 24.93 7.55
C ARG A 161 -21.57 23.76 6.59
N VAL A 162 -22.53 23.49 5.73
CA VAL A 162 -22.42 22.47 4.68
C VAL A 162 -22.36 23.17 3.34
N ILE A 163 -21.37 22.82 2.54
CA ILE A 163 -21.14 23.32 1.18
C ILE A 163 -21.19 22.14 0.23
N GLU A 164 -22.06 22.18 -0.77
CA GLU A 164 -22.17 21.18 -1.81
C GLU A 164 -21.77 21.76 -3.16
N GLY A 165 -21.13 20.98 -3.98
CA GLY A 165 -20.71 21.42 -5.30
C GLY A 165 -19.97 20.36 -6.10
N TYR A 166 -19.28 20.81 -7.14
CA TYR A 166 -18.44 20.01 -8.03
C TYR A 166 -17.05 20.64 -8.16
N GLY A 167 -16.04 19.78 -8.28
CA GLY A 167 -14.66 20.22 -8.43
C GLY A 167 -14.08 20.75 -7.14
N TYR A 168 -13.31 19.92 -6.48
CA TYR A 168 -12.59 20.23 -5.25
C TYR A 168 -11.08 20.17 -5.51
N ARG A 169 -10.35 21.16 -5.04
CA ARG A 169 -8.87 21.20 -5.08
C ARG A 169 -8.34 21.69 -3.75
N SER A 170 -7.26 21.11 -3.26
CA SER A 170 -6.71 21.43 -1.95
C SER A 170 -5.21 21.13 -1.90
N ASN A 171 -4.51 21.73 -0.95
CA ASN A 171 -3.18 21.26 -0.55
C ASN A 171 -3.29 19.97 0.30
N GLU A 172 -2.18 19.27 0.49
CA GLU A 172 -2.12 18.01 1.25
C GLU A 172 -2.65 18.12 2.69
N LYS A 173 -2.51 19.29 3.31
CA LYS A 173 -2.95 19.55 4.69
C LYS A 173 -4.41 19.95 4.81
N PHE A 174 -5.11 20.10 3.69
CA PHE A 174 -6.50 20.59 3.64
C PHE A 174 -6.71 21.93 4.34
N THR A 175 -5.65 22.76 4.39
CA THR A 175 -5.72 24.10 5.02
C THR A 175 -6.16 25.19 4.03
N THR A 176 -5.96 24.96 2.75
CA THR A 176 -6.40 25.82 1.65
C THR A 176 -7.11 24.98 0.62
N TYR A 177 -8.27 25.42 0.17
CA TYR A 177 -9.04 24.70 -0.83
C TYR A 177 -9.73 25.66 -1.81
N GLU A 178 -9.97 25.18 -3.01
CA GLU A 178 -10.70 25.84 -4.07
C GLU A 178 -11.89 24.97 -4.47
N LEU A 179 -13.05 25.59 -4.62
CA LEU A 179 -14.29 24.96 -5.05
C LEU A 179 -14.63 25.52 -6.43
N GLN A 180 -14.70 24.66 -7.45
CA GLN A 180 -14.91 25.13 -8.83
C GLN A 180 -16.35 25.57 -9.05
N ARG A 181 -17.33 24.80 -8.54
CA ARG A 181 -18.75 25.12 -8.66
C ARG A 181 -19.47 24.78 -7.37
N VAL A 182 -19.89 25.80 -6.65
CA VAL A 182 -20.72 25.66 -5.45
C VAL A 182 -22.19 25.66 -5.88
N GLU A 183 -22.96 24.65 -5.47
CA GLU A 183 -24.37 24.52 -5.80
C GLU A 183 -25.27 24.91 -4.63
N ALA A 184 -24.84 24.59 -3.39
CA ALA A 184 -25.61 24.90 -2.20
C ALA A 184 -24.72 25.21 -1.00
N ILE A 185 -25.19 26.10 -0.13
CA ILE A 185 -24.58 26.38 1.17
C ILE A 185 -25.72 26.36 2.19
N PHE A 186 -25.62 25.44 3.16
CA PHE A 186 -26.64 25.31 4.21
C PHE A 186 -26.04 25.68 5.56
N PRO A 187 -26.59 26.63 6.29
CA PRO A 187 -26.27 26.79 7.69
C PRO A 187 -26.93 25.67 8.49
N ILE A 188 -26.19 24.96 9.34
CA ILE A 188 -26.79 24.01 10.27
C ILE A 188 -27.35 24.80 11.45
N ASP A 189 -28.66 24.72 11.66
CA ASP A 189 -29.33 25.18 12.85
C ASP A 189 -29.22 24.08 13.92
N GLU A 190 -28.34 24.25 14.91
CA GLU A 190 -28.10 23.29 15.99
C GLU A 190 -29.38 22.85 16.73
N ASN A 191 -30.45 23.66 16.67
CA ASN A 191 -31.73 23.35 17.28
C ASN A 191 -32.60 22.36 16.50
N LYS A 192 -32.16 21.93 15.30
CA LYS A 192 -32.90 20.98 14.42
C LYS A 192 -32.23 19.63 14.26
N MET A 193 -31.13 19.38 14.93
CA MET A 193 -30.57 18.03 14.90
C MET A 193 -31.41 17.06 15.73
N PRO A 194 -31.84 15.92 15.18
CA PRO A 194 -32.41 14.86 15.99
C PRO A 194 -31.32 14.37 16.96
N HIS A 195 -31.56 14.54 18.25
CA HIS A 195 -30.71 13.96 19.28
C HIS A 195 -30.80 12.43 19.18
N PRO A 196 -29.65 11.68 19.33
CA PRO A 196 -29.63 10.24 19.28
C PRO A 196 -30.44 9.59 20.41
#